data_3fe2960b160df3d4c05e1415b205d847
#
_entry.id   3fe2960b160df3d4c05e1415b205d847
#
_cell.length_a   1.000
_cell.length_b   1.000
_cell.length_c   1.000
_cell.angle_alpha   90.00
_cell.angle_beta   90.00
_cell.angle_gamma   90.00
#
_symmetry.space_group_name_H-M   'P 1'
#
loop_
_entity.id
_entity.type
_entity.pdbx_description
1 polymer ?
#
loop_
_entity_poly.entity_id
_entity_poly.type
_entity_poly.pdbx_seq_one_letter_code
_entity_poly.pdbx_strand_id
1 'polypeptide(L)'
;VGDKNVISLYKLLVSNGASPVPIPIQNIAASLYKDEKHNYETCLYYDQNFKIAKEFLNESHPNLKIPDAGFYLWLPVRDDLKATIDLWKYYSVRVMPGTFMAENVFGENPCKGFLRIALVHKEEIVTEAMQRISNYFKK
;
A
#
# COMPACT_ATOMS: atom_id res chain seq x y z
N VAL A 1 20.89 1.90 7.04
CA VAL A 1 21.58 1.28 5.90
C VAL A 1 21.38 2.20 4.70
N GLY A 2 22.46 2.49 3.95
CA GLY A 2 22.39 3.35 2.78
C GLY A 2 23.75 3.99 2.44
N ASP A 3 23.76 4.93 1.47
CA ASP A 3 24.95 5.69 1.10
C ASP A 3 25.53 6.44 2.30
N LYS A 4 26.87 6.35 2.46
CA LYS A 4 27.59 6.89 3.64
C LYS A 4 27.42 8.40 3.77
N ASN A 5 27.40 9.14 2.66
CA ASN A 5 27.30 10.61 2.70
C ASN A 5 25.88 11.03 3.06
N VAL A 6 24.87 10.37 2.47
CA VAL A 6 23.45 10.60 2.80
C VAL A 6 23.17 10.30 4.26
N ILE A 7 23.67 9.18 4.79
CA ILE A 7 23.50 8.83 6.21
C ILE A 7 24.19 9.84 7.12
N SER A 8 25.36 10.36 6.74
CA SER A 8 26.07 11.38 7.55
C SER A 8 25.27 12.68 7.62
N LEU A 9 24.74 13.16 6.50
CA LEU A 9 23.87 14.33 6.45
C LEU A 9 22.57 14.12 7.23
N TYR A 10 21.95 12.96 7.08
CA TYR A 10 20.74 12.59 7.82
C TYR A 10 20.99 12.56 9.34
N LYS A 11 22.11 11.99 9.80
CA LYS A 11 22.49 12.01 11.22
C LYS A 11 22.63 13.42 11.76
N LEU A 12 23.26 14.32 10.99
CA LEU A 12 23.38 15.72 11.37
C LEU A 12 22.02 16.41 11.47
N LEU A 13 21.12 16.17 10.53
CA LEU A 13 19.76 16.69 10.55
C LEU A 13 18.99 16.21 11.77
N VAL A 14 19.02 14.90 12.04
CA VAL A 14 18.29 14.29 13.18
C VAL A 14 18.86 14.79 14.51
N SER A 15 20.18 14.94 14.64
CA SER A 15 20.81 15.40 15.88
C SER A 15 20.40 16.83 16.27
N ASN A 16 20.03 17.67 15.29
CA ASN A 16 19.69 19.08 15.52
C ASN A 16 18.18 19.38 15.40
N GLY A 17 17.43 18.55 14.68
CA GLY A 17 16.04 18.85 14.32
C GLY A 17 14.98 17.85 14.76
N ALA A 18 15.36 16.67 15.24
CA ALA A 18 14.40 15.63 15.61
C ALA A 18 14.68 15.03 16.99
N SER A 19 13.63 14.79 17.76
CA SER A 19 13.76 14.04 19.03
C SER A 19 14.20 12.60 18.75
N PRO A 20 15.22 12.10 19.47
CA PRO A 20 15.59 10.69 19.37
C PRO A 20 14.50 9.79 19.93
N VAL A 21 14.38 8.59 19.36
CA VAL A 21 13.46 7.58 19.89
C VAL A 21 13.91 7.20 21.31
N PRO A 22 13.04 7.23 22.33
CA PRO A 22 13.39 6.84 23.69
C PRO A 22 13.96 5.42 23.80
N ILE A 23 14.96 5.22 24.64
CA ILE A 23 15.64 3.92 24.80
C ILE A 23 14.67 2.77 25.11
N PRO A 24 13.64 2.91 25.97
CA PRO A 24 12.67 1.82 26.19
C PRO A 24 11.96 1.38 24.91
N ILE A 25 11.61 2.34 24.04
CA ILE A 25 10.97 2.04 22.74
C ILE A 25 11.94 1.31 21.80
N GLN A 26 13.22 1.73 21.79
CA GLN A 26 14.25 1.01 21.01
C GLN A 26 14.42 -0.44 21.47
N ASN A 27 14.39 -0.69 22.78
CA ASN A 27 14.48 -2.05 23.33
C ASN A 27 13.28 -2.92 22.98
N ILE A 28 12.07 -2.36 23.02
CA ILE A 28 10.84 -3.04 22.57
C ILE A 28 10.94 -3.36 21.08
N ALA A 29 11.31 -2.39 20.25
CA ALA A 29 11.48 -2.60 18.81
C ALA A 29 12.52 -3.68 18.52
N ALA A 30 13.65 -3.70 19.22
CA ALA A 30 14.68 -4.73 19.07
C ALA A 30 14.17 -6.15 19.40
N SER A 31 13.26 -6.26 20.39
CA SER A 31 12.62 -7.54 20.72
C SER A 31 11.62 -7.98 19.64
N LEU A 32 10.81 -7.04 19.13
CA LEU A 32 9.83 -7.32 18.08
C LEU A 32 10.50 -7.71 16.75
N TYR A 33 11.62 -7.07 16.40
CA TYR A 33 12.37 -7.43 15.19
C TYR A 33 13.04 -8.82 15.25
N LYS A 34 13.10 -9.45 16.42
CA LYS A 34 13.58 -10.84 16.60
C LYS A 34 12.45 -11.88 16.54
N ASP A 35 11.20 -11.43 16.50
CA ASP A 35 10.03 -12.32 16.43
C ASP A 35 9.76 -12.75 14.99
N GLU A 36 10.51 -13.75 14.53
CA GLU A 36 10.38 -14.34 13.20
C GLU A 36 9.01 -15.01 12.99
N LYS A 37 8.41 -15.57 14.04
CA LYS A 37 7.10 -16.23 13.94
C LYS A 37 6.00 -15.22 13.59
N HIS A 38 5.94 -14.12 14.31
CA HIS A 38 4.96 -13.05 14.05
C HIS A 38 5.14 -12.47 12.64
N ASN A 39 6.40 -12.23 12.24
CA ASN A 39 6.71 -11.75 10.90
C ASN A 39 6.21 -12.72 9.82
N TYR A 40 6.49 -14.01 9.96
CA TYR A 40 6.06 -15.03 9.00
C TYR A 40 4.52 -15.12 8.90
N GLU A 41 3.81 -15.14 10.03
CA GLU A 41 2.34 -15.16 10.07
C GLU A 41 1.74 -13.92 9.38
N THR A 42 2.33 -12.75 9.61
CA THR A 42 1.92 -11.50 8.96
C THR A 42 2.15 -11.53 7.44
N CYS A 43 3.28 -12.06 7.00
CA CYS A 43 3.56 -12.22 5.57
C CYS A 43 2.56 -13.16 4.89
N LEU A 44 2.23 -14.29 5.50
CA LEU A 44 1.22 -15.21 4.98
C LEU A 44 -0.16 -14.57 4.87
N TYR A 45 -0.53 -13.79 5.87
CA TYR A 45 -1.80 -13.07 5.88
C TYR A 45 -1.94 -12.11 4.69
N TYR A 46 -0.91 -11.29 4.42
CA TYR A 46 -0.93 -10.37 3.29
C TYR A 46 -0.81 -11.09 1.94
N ASP A 47 -0.02 -12.15 1.86
CA ASP A 47 0.08 -12.97 0.65
C ASP A 47 -1.29 -13.55 0.24
N GLN A 48 -2.07 -14.04 1.22
CA GLN A 48 -3.43 -14.52 0.96
C GLN A 48 -4.34 -13.40 0.44
N ASN A 49 -4.29 -12.22 1.04
CA ASN A 49 -5.08 -11.08 0.58
C ASN A 49 -4.69 -10.64 -0.85
N PHE A 50 -3.40 -10.70 -1.21
CA PHE A 50 -2.95 -10.45 -2.57
C PHE A 50 -3.45 -11.50 -3.58
N LYS A 51 -3.49 -12.79 -3.19
CA LYS A 51 -4.05 -13.85 -4.02
C LYS A 51 -5.52 -13.61 -4.33
N ILE A 52 -6.32 -13.25 -3.32
CA ILE A 52 -7.72 -12.88 -3.50
C ILE A 52 -7.85 -11.70 -4.45
N ALA A 53 -7.09 -10.62 -4.23
CA ALA A 53 -7.15 -9.45 -5.10
C ALA A 53 -6.79 -9.79 -6.55
N LYS A 54 -5.77 -10.61 -6.77
CA LYS A 54 -5.36 -11.06 -8.11
C LYS A 54 -6.46 -11.87 -8.80
N GLU A 55 -7.10 -12.79 -8.09
CA GLU A 55 -8.18 -13.63 -8.64
C GLU A 55 -9.34 -12.77 -9.13
N PHE A 56 -9.86 -11.87 -8.32
CA PHE A 56 -10.98 -11.01 -8.68
C PHE A 56 -10.67 -9.99 -9.78
N LEU A 57 -9.42 -9.56 -9.90
CA LEU A 57 -9.00 -8.55 -10.87
C LEU A 57 -8.41 -9.15 -12.15
N ASN A 58 -8.23 -10.46 -12.23
CA ASN A 58 -7.59 -11.12 -13.37
C ASN A 58 -8.31 -10.86 -14.70
N GLU A 59 -9.63 -10.77 -14.69
CA GLU A 59 -10.43 -10.52 -15.90
C GLU A 59 -10.25 -9.07 -16.42
N SER A 60 -10.31 -8.09 -15.53
CA SER A 60 -10.21 -6.67 -15.88
C SER A 60 -8.77 -6.17 -16.00
N HIS A 61 -7.84 -6.79 -15.28
CA HIS A 61 -6.43 -6.42 -15.22
C HIS A 61 -5.50 -7.64 -15.31
N PRO A 62 -5.49 -8.35 -16.46
CA PRO A 62 -4.76 -9.63 -16.60
C PRO A 62 -3.24 -9.49 -16.39
N ASN A 63 -2.70 -8.31 -16.64
CA ASN A 63 -1.27 -8.00 -16.45
C ASN A 63 -0.95 -7.34 -15.11
N LEU A 64 -1.87 -7.38 -14.14
CA LEU A 64 -1.66 -6.79 -12.82
C LEU A 64 -0.47 -7.44 -12.12
N LYS A 65 0.52 -6.62 -11.81
CA LYS A 65 1.69 -7.06 -11.03
C LYS A 65 1.35 -6.98 -9.55
N ILE A 66 1.45 -8.11 -8.87
CA ILE A 66 1.38 -8.17 -7.42
C ILE A 66 2.78 -7.86 -6.88
N PRO A 67 2.92 -6.97 -5.88
CA PRO A 67 4.22 -6.67 -5.29
C PRO A 67 4.73 -7.88 -4.48
N ASP A 68 6.06 -8.01 -4.41
CA ASP A 68 6.71 -9.10 -3.65
C ASP A 68 6.56 -8.92 -2.13
N ALA A 69 6.18 -7.72 -1.66
CA ALA A 69 6.01 -7.41 -0.24
C ALA A 69 5.09 -6.21 -0.03
N GLY A 70 4.65 -6.02 1.23
CA GLY A 70 3.79 -4.93 1.62
C GLY A 70 2.33 -5.37 1.77
N PHE A 71 1.43 -4.38 1.75
CA PHE A 71 -0.02 -4.59 1.95
C PHE A 71 -0.88 -3.64 1.11
N TYR A 72 -0.26 -2.97 0.15
CA TYR A 72 -0.95 -2.11 -0.81
C TYR A 72 -0.89 -2.69 -2.21
N LEU A 73 -2.03 -2.66 -2.89
CA LEU A 73 -2.11 -2.91 -4.31
C LEU A 73 -2.19 -1.58 -5.07
N TRP A 74 -1.39 -1.43 -6.11
CA TRP A 74 -1.48 -0.34 -7.06
C TRP A 74 -2.22 -0.83 -8.30
N LEU A 75 -3.48 -0.38 -8.44
CA LEU A 75 -4.34 -0.77 -9.54
C LEU A 75 -4.35 0.32 -10.60
N PRO A 76 -3.85 0.06 -11.82
CA PRO A 76 -3.90 1.04 -12.91
C PRO A 76 -5.34 1.28 -13.36
N VAL A 77 -5.71 2.54 -13.54
CA VAL A 77 -7.04 2.96 -13.99
C VAL A 77 -6.92 4.16 -14.92
N ARG A 78 -7.95 4.41 -15.73
CA ARG A 78 -7.94 5.56 -16.65
C ARG A 78 -8.04 6.91 -15.92
N ASP A 79 -8.91 7.00 -14.90
CA ASP A 79 -9.18 8.21 -14.12
C ASP A 79 -9.35 7.80 -12.65
N ASP A 80 -8.31 8.02 -11.86
CA ASP A 80 -8.23 7.60 -10.46
C ASP A 80 -9.14 8.42 -9.55
N LEU A 81 -9.37 9.69 -9.85
CA LEU A 81 -10.28 10.53 -9.07
C LEU A 81 -11.72 10.10 -9.29
N LYS A 82 -12.13 9.92 -10.55
CA LYS A 82 -13.46 9.44 -10.88
C LYS A 82 -13.71 8.05 -10.32
N ALA A 83 -12.79 7.11 -10.52
CA ALA A 83 -12.91 5.74 -10.03
C ALA A 83 -13.03 5.70 -8.49
N THR A 84 -12.28 6.53 -7.77
CA THR A 84 -12.38 6.63 -6.30
C THR A 84 -13.78 7.10 -5.86
N ILE A 85 -14.32 8.14 -6.51
CA ILE A 85 -15.64 8.66 -6.20
C ILE A 85 -16.73 7.63 -6.51
N ASP A 86 -16.66 6.99 -7.66
CA ASP A 86 -17.64 5.99 -8.12
C ASP A 86 -17.62 4.76 -7.20
N LEU A 87 -16.45 4.24 -6.86
CA LEU A 87 -16.30 3.11 -5.93
C LEU A 87 -16.89 3.43 -4.55
N TRP A 88 -16.69 4.63 -4.06
CA TRP A 88 -17.28 5.02 -2.78
C TRP A 88 -18.79 5.14 -2.86
N LYS A 89 -19.30 5.90 -3.84
CA LYS A 89 -20.74 6.23 -3.94
C LYS A 89 -21.61 5.02 -4.29
N TYR A 90 -21.15 4.21 -5.23
CA TYR A 90 -21.99 3.16 -5.84
C TYR A 90 -21.64 1.75 -5.40
N TYR A 91 -20.45 1.55 -4.84
CA TYR A 91 -19.97 0.23 -4.44
C TYR A 91 -19.58 0.14 -2.97
N SER A 92 -19.64 1.28 -2.22
CA SER A 92 -19.30 1.36 -0.79
C SER A 92 -17.87 0.87 -0.49
N VAL A 93 -16.94 1.11 -1.40
CA VAL A 93 -15.51 0.77 -1.24
C VAL A 93 -14.69 2.05 -1.22
N ARG A 94 -13.88 2.21 -0.16
CA ARG A 94 -12.95 3.33 -0.03
C ARG A 94 -11.57 2.94 -0.52
N VAL A 95 -11.07 3.66 -1.51
CA VAL A 95 -9.71 3.55 -2.04
C VAL A 95 -9.03 4.92 -2.04
N MET A 96 -7.72 4.98 -2.23
CA MET A 96 -6.98 6.23 -2.33
C MET A 96 -6.58 6.48 -3.79
N PRO A 97 -6.94 7.63 -4.39
CA PRO A 97 -6.47 7.97 -5.73
C PRO A 97 -4.97 8.27 -5.72
N GLY A 98 -4.26 7.77 -6.71
CA GLY A 98 -2.82 7.98 -6.83
C GLY A 98 -2.44 9.45 -7.02
N THR A 99 -3.29 10.24 -7.67
CA THR A 99 -3.11 11.69 -7.83
C THR A 99 -2.79 12.42 -6.52
N PHE A 100 -3.28 11.93 -5.37
CA PHE A 100 -3.00 12.55 -4.06
C PHE A 100 -1.74 12.00 -3.38
N MET A 101 -1.04 11.06 -4.00
CA MET A 101 0.12 10.39 -3.40
C MET A 101 1.46 11.01 -3.79
N ALA A 102 1.48 11.87 -4.80
CA ALA A 102 2.68 12.57 -5.24
C ALA A 102 2.34 13.97 -5.74
N GLU A 103 3.32 14.85 -5.69
CA GLU A 103 3.29 16.13 -6.38
C GLU A 103 3.73 15.99 -7.84
N ASN A 104 3.49 17.02 -8.63
CA ASN A 104 3.98 17.06 -10.01
C ASN A 104 5.50 17.16 -10.06
N VAL A 105 6.12 16.25 -10.80
CA VAL A 105 7.55 16.23 -11.07
C VAL A 105 7.72 16.46 -12.57
N PHE A 106 8.41 17.53 -12.96
CA PHE A 106 8.57 17.94 -14.35
C PHE A 106 7.25 18.10 -15.14
N GLY A 107 6.18 18.52 -14.44
CA GLY A 107 4.87 18.75 -15.06
C GLY A 107 3.93 17.53 -15.06
N GLU A 108 4.39 16.37 -14.62
CA GLU A 108 3.61 15.14 -14.55
C GLU A 108 3.53 14.60 -13.12
N ASN A 109 2.37 14.06 -12.76
CA ASN A 109 2.20 13.36 -11.49
C ASN A 109 2.44 11.84 -11.71
N PRO A 110 3.51 11.27 -11.14
CA PRO A 110 3.90 9.88 -11.40
C PRO A 110 2.91 8.84 -10.84
N CYS A 111 2.03 9.24 -9.93
CA CYS A 111 1.03 8.36 -9.32
C CYS A 111 -0.37 8.51 -9.93
N LYS A 112 -0.57 9.47 -10.84
CA LYS A 112 -1.83 9.66 -11.54
C LYS A 112 -2.21 8.42 -12.36
N GLY A 113 -3.49 8.08 -12.37
CA GLY A 113 -3.97 6.90 -13.10
C GLY A 113 -3.80 5.58 -12.33
N PHE A 114 -3.62 5.65 -11.00
CA PHE A 114 -3.57 4.49 -10.13
C PHE A 114 -4.52 4.64 -8.95
N LEU A 115 -5.09 3.53 -8.49
CA LEU A 115 -5.74 3.43 -7.19
C LEU A 115 -4.83 2.68 -6.22
N ARG A 116 -4.61 3.24 -5.03
CA ARG A 116 -3.96 2.53 -3.94
C ARG A 116 -5.03 1.86 -3.09
N ILE A 117 -4.98 0.54 -3.03
CA ILE A 117 -5.92 -0.29 -2.28
C ILE A 117 -5.16 -0.95 -1.12
N ALA A 118 -5.62 -0.71 0.12
CA ALA A 118 -5.04 -1.32 1.31
C ALA A 118 -5.69 -2.69 1.57
N LEU A 119 -4.92 -3.77 1.54
CA LEU A 119 -5.39 -5.14 1.73
C LEU A 119 -5.17 -5.59 3.20
N VAL A 120 -5.61 -4.76 4.16
CA VAL A 120 -5.30 -4.90 5.60
C VAL A 120 -6.42 -5.51 6.43
N HIS A 121 -7.57 -5.74 5.83
CA HIS A 121 -8.72 -6.34 6.52
C HIS A 121 -8.70 -7.87 6.42
N LYS A 122 -9.55 -8.52 7.24
CA LYS A 122 -9.75 -9.96 7.19
C LYS A 122 -10.19 -10.42 5.80
N GLU A 123 -9.89 -11.67 5.48
CA GLU A 123 -10.13 -12.30 4.17
C GLU A 123 -11.57 -12.09 3.66
N GLU A 124 -12.57 -12.23 4.53
CA GLU A 124 -13.98 -12.09 4.12
C GLU A 124 -14.28 -10.65 3.65
N ILE A 125 -13.72 -9.64 4.35
CA ILE A 125 -13.92 -8.23 4.01
C ILE A 125 -13.15 -7.88 2.72
N VAL A 126 -11.93 -8.41 2.57
CA VAL A 126 -11.13 -8.21 1.35
C VAL A 126 -11.83 -8.85 0.16
N THR A 127 -12.34 -10.08 0.31
CA THR A 127 -13.10 -10.79 -0.72
C THR A 127 -14.32 -9.98 -1.18
N GLU A 128 -15.13 -9.50 -0.23
CA GLU A 128 -16.28 -8.67 -0.55
C GLU A 128 -15.89 -7.36 -1.25
N ALA A 129 -14.86 -6.69 -0.77
CA ALA A 129 -14.37 -5.45 -1.39
C ALA A 129 -13.85 -5.68 -2.81
N MET A 130 -13.08 -6.76 -3.04
CA MET A 130 -12.57 -7.12 -4.36
C MET A 130 -13.69 -7.51 -5.32
N GLN A 131 -14.71 -8.21 -4.85
CA GLN A 131 -15.90 -8.51 -5.66
C GLN A 131 -16.60 -7.22 -6.12
N ARG A 132 -16.75 -6.24 -5.25
CA ARG A 132 -17.35 -4.95 -5.57
C ARG A 132 -16.50 -4.13 -6.54
N ILE A 133 -15.18 -4.13 -6.37
CA ILE A 133 -14.23 -3.50 -7.30
C ILE A 133 -14.28 -4.17 -8.68
N SER A 134 -14.27 -5.51 -8.72
CA SER A 134 -14.40 -6.26 -9.97
C SER A 134 -15.69 -5.90 -10.72
N ASN A 135 -16.82 -5.79 -10.01
CA ASN A 135 -18.09 -5.39 -10.58
C ASN A 135 -18.09 -3.96 -11.14
N TYR A 136 -17.29 -3.06 -10.59
CA TYR A 136 -17.10 -1.72 -11.14
C TYR A 136 -16.45 -1.76 -12.53
N PHE A 137 -15.45 -2.62 -12.73
CA PHE A 137 -14.73 -2.75 -14.01
C PHE A 137 -15.45 -3.58 -15.08
N LYS A 138 -16.50 -4.31 -14.72
CA LYS A 138 -17.31 -5.10 -15.68
C LYS A 138 -18.40 -4.28 -16.41
N LYS A 139 -18.55 -3.01 -16.04
CA LYS A 139 -19.44 -2.04 -16.71
C LYS A 139 -18.72 -1.30 -17.83
#